data_7c7b47c3434425be3dd7136b2cdc5c6b
#
_entry.id   7c7b47c3434425be3dd7136b2cdc5c6b
#
_cell.length_a   1.000
_cell.length_b   1.000
_cell.length_c   1.000
_cell.angle_alpha   90.00
_cell.angle_beta   90.00
_cell.angle_gamma   90.00
#
_symmetry.space_group_name_H-M   'P 1'
#
loop_
_entity.id
_entity.type
_entity.pdbx_description
1 polymer ?
#
loop_
_entity_poly.entity_id
_entity_poly.type
_entity_poly.pdbx_seq_one_letter_code
_entity_poly.pdbx_strand_id
1 'polypeptide(L)'
;MNTAAPSRKKLLSLVLTLVFMLTCLPAALAVDLNVDAGFYFKQSRGGTCTLASAAMMLRRRAYFDGLTDWSTVTENSVRSTAWSNGLSHSFTYKEMQVGYATLPSGLQSKTAVLISLLEQHPEGIVFYDRTQPHAVLLTDYTNGIFYCSDPAGNIGYG
;
A
#
# COMPACT_ATOMS: atom_id res chain seq x y z
N MET A 1 -34.22 -9.76 45.24
CA MET A 1 -33.38 -10.54 44.32
C MET A 1 -31.93 -10.28 44.69
N ASN A 2 -31.26 -11.25 45.38
CA ASN A 2 -29.85 -11.12 45.77
C ASN A 2 -28.96 -11.63 44.63
N THR A 3 -28.33 -10.75 43.91
CA THR A 3 -27.26 -11.13 42.98
C THR A 3 -25.97 -11.31 43.75
N ALA A 4 -25.58 -12.57 43.98
CA ALA A 4 -24.32 -12.89 44.64
C ALA A 4 -23.16 -12.46 43.75
N ALA A 5 -22.24 -11.63 44.31
CA ALA A 5 -21.03 -11.22 43.61
C ALA A 5 -20.14 -12.44 43.28
N PRO A 6 -19.55 -12.52 42.10
CA PRO A 6 -18.70 -13.65 41.73
C PRO A 6 -17.47 -13.74 42.65
N SER A 7 -17.13 -14.97 43.09
CA SER A 7 -16.00 -15.17 44.00
C SER A 7 -14.69 -14.71 43.36
N ARG A 8 -13.77 -14.14 44.15
CA ARG A 8 -12.45 -13.60 43.67
C ARG A 8 -11.67 -14.66 42.88
N LYS A 9 -11.81 -15.93 43.16
CA LYS A 9 -11.17 -17.04 42.41
C LYS A 9 -11.75 -17.18 41.01
N LYS A 10 -13.07 -17.02 40.81
CA LYS A 10 -13.71 -17.08 39.51
C LYS A 10 -13.35 -15.85 38.65
N LEU A 11 -13.24 -14.65 39.26
CA LEU A 11 -12.83 -13.45 38.60
C LEU A 11 -11.37 -13.53 38.12
N LEU A 12 -10.46 -14.02 38.96
CA LEU A 12 -9.05 -14.21 38.64
C LEU A 12 -8.86 -15.22 37.49
N SER A 13 -9.61 -16.34 37.51
CA SER A 13 -9.58 -17.32 36.43
C SER A 13 -10.06 -16.73 35.10
N LEU A 14 -11.14 -15.95 35.14
CA LEU A 14 -11.68 -15.30 33.91
C LEU A 14 -10.69 -14.29 33.33
N VAL A 15 -10.05 -13.46 34.16
CA VAL A 15 -9.04 -12.47 33.73
C VAL A 15 -7.81 -13.19 33.15
N LEU A 16 -7.34 -14.28 33.80
CA LEU A 16 -6.18 -15.03 33.32
C LEU A 16 -6.46 -15.69 31.95
N THR A 17 -7.67 -16.23 31.76
CA THR A 17 -8.09 -16.82 30.49
C THR A 17 -8.20 -15.74 29.39
N LEU A 18 -8.72 -14.57 29.71
CA LEU A 18 -8.83 -13.46 28.79
C LEU A 18 -7.45 -12.93 28.36
N VAL A 19 -6.52 -12.77 29.30
CA VAL A 19 -5.13 -12.37 29.02
C VAL A 19 -4.43 -13.42 28.18
N PHE A 20 -4.61 -14.72 28.48
CA PHE A 20 -4.01 -15.78 27.67
C PHE A 20 -4.58 -15.85 26.25
N MET A 21 -5.88 -15.60 26.07
CA MET A 21 -6.47 -15.52 24.72
C MET A 21 -5.98 -14.31 23.92
N LEU A 22 -5.71 -13.17 24.59
CA LEU A 22 -5.13 -12.00 23.91
C LEU A 22 -3.66 -12.22 23.49
N THR A 23 -2.89 -13.02 24.24
CA THR A 23 -1.47 -13.29 23.91
C THR A 23 -1.30 -14.43 22.90
N CYS A 24 -2.34 -15.25 22.70
CA CYS A 24 -2.35 -16.34 21.72
C CYS A 24 -2.95 -15.96 20.35
N LEU A 25 -3.22 -14.66 20.12
CA LEU A 25 -3.44 -14.21 18.74
C LEU A 25 -2.17 -14.56 17.96
N PRO A 26 -2.23 -15.43 16.92
CA PRO A 26 -1.08 -15.62 16.07
C PRO A 26 -0.71 -14.22 15.60
N ALA A 27 0.54 -13.80 15.82
CA ALA A 27 1.09 -12.69 15.10
C ALA A 27 0.93 -13.09 13.64
N ALA A 28 -0.12 -12.63 12.99
CA ALA A 28 -0.22 -12.70 11.55
C ALA A 28 1.09 -12.09 11.09
N LEU A 29 1.95 -12.92 10.48
CA LEU A 29 3.21 -12.45 9.93
C LEU A 29 2.82 -11.28 9.03
N ALA A 30 3.17 -10.07 9.47
CA ALA A 30 2.86 -8.89 8.70
C ALA A 30 3.54 -9.09 7.35
N VAL A 31 2.75 -9.18 6.29
CA VAL A 31 3.29 -9.33 4.95
C VAL A 31 4.08 -8.07 4.66
N ASP A 32 5.38 -8.21 4.46
CA ASP A 32 6.19 -7.10 3.99
C ASP A 32 5.92 -6.90 2.49
N LEU A 33 5.05 -5.96 2.20
CA LEU A 33 4.63 -5.65 0.84
C LEU A 33 5.78 -5.16 -0.06
N ASN A 34 6.92 -4.79 0.51
CA ASN A 34 8.07 -4.31 -0.25
C ASN A 34 8.92 -5.47 -0.77
N VAL A 35 8.93 -6.59 -0.04
CA VAL A 35 9.72 -7.79 -0.40
C VAL A 35 8.87 -8.94 -0.91
N ASP A 36 7.55 -8.89 -0.75
CA ASP A 36 6.66 -9.92 -1.26
C ASP A 36 6.51 -9.80 -2.78
N ALA A 37 7.01 -10.80 -3.49
CA ALA A 37 6.92 -10.89 -4.94
C ALA A 37 5.48 -10.83 -5.49
N GLY A 38 4.46 -11.07 -4.65
CA GLY A 38 3.06 -10.94 -5.03
C GLY A 38 2.62 -9.50 -5.30
N PHE A 39 3.33 -8.51 -4.75
CA PHE A 39 3.00 -7.09 -4.89
C PHE A 39 3.85 -6.34 -5.91
N TYR A 40 4.96 -6.93 -6.34
CA TYR A 40 5.81 -6.37 -7.38
C TYR A 40 5.61 -7.08 -8.71
N PHE A 41 5.58 -6.32 -9.79
CA PHE A 41 5.65 -6.85 -11.15
C PHE A 41 6.23 -5.82 -12.12
N LYS A 42 6.92 -6.34 -13.14
CA LYS A 42 7.48 -5.52 -14.21
C LYS A 42 6.39 -5.00 -15.13
N GLN A 43 6.61 -3.81 -15.70
CA GLN A 43 5.78 -3.31 -16.79
C GLN A 43 5.76 -4.27 -17.97
N SER A 44 4.60 -4.43 -18.58
CA SER A 44 4.41 -5.41 -19.67
C SER A 44 5.12 -5.00 -20.97
N ARG A 45 5.40 -3.70 -21.14
CA ARG A 45 6.08 -3.12 -22.31
C ARG A 45 6.68 -1.76 -21.98
N GLY A 46 7.59 -1.27 -22.86
CA GLY A 46 8.12 0.09 -22.73
C GLY A 46 7.01 1.15 -22.75
N GLY A 47 7.18 2.18 -21.92
CA GLY A 47 6.24 3.30 -21.83
C GLY A 47 5.01 3.07 -20.96
N THR A 48 4.89 1.93 -20.26
CA THR A 48 3.77 1.66 -19.34
C THR A 48 4.15 1.70 -17.86
N CYS A 49 5.27 2.35 -17.51
CA CYS A 49 5.76 2.47 -16.14
C CYS A 49 4.72 3.09 -15.19
N THR A 50 4.02 4.15 -15.62
CA THR A 50 2.95 4.77 -14.82
C THR A 50 1.79 3.82 -14.55
N LEU A 51 1.38 3.04 -15.55
CA LEU A 51 0.30 2.09 -15.42
C LEU A 51 0.68 0.90 -14.52
N ALA A 52 1.90 0.37 -14.68
CA ALA A 52 2.40 -0.71 -13.84
C ALA A 52 2.55 -0.26 -12.38
N SER A 53 3.10 0.94 -12.15
CA SER A 53 3.18 1.51 -10.79
C SER A 53 1.79 1.73 -10.17
N ALA A 54 0.82 2.24 -10.94
CA ALA A 54 -0.55 2.39 -10.47
C ALA A 54 -1.22 1.04 -10.15
N ALA A 55 -0.96 0.02 -10.95
CA ALA A 55 -1.49 -1.31 -10.70
C ALA A 55 -0.87 -1.96 -9.44
N MET A 56 0.42 -1.78 -9.18
CA MET A 56 1.06 -2.20 -7.92
C MET A 56 0.47 -1.46 -6.72
N MET A 57 0.28 -0.15 -6.80
CA MET A 57 -0.37 0.66 -5.76
C MET A 57 -1.80 0.14 -5.46
N LEU A 58 -2.61 -0.04 -6.50
CA LEU A 58 -3.98 -0.53 -6.34
C LEU A 58 -4.06 -1.96 -5.81
N ARG A 59 -3.10 -2.81 -6.15
CA ARG A 59 -2.99 -4.17 -5.58
C ARG A 59 -2.71 -4.12 -4.09
N ARG A 60 -1.80 -3.25 -3.63
CA ARG A 60 -1.51 -3.03 -2.22
C ARG A 60 -2.74 -2.45 -1.51
N ARG A 61 -3.41 -1.47 -2.10
CA ARG A 61 -4.65 -0.90 -1.55
C ARG A 61 -5.74 -1.96 -1.41
N ALA A 62 -5.99 -2.77 -2.44
CA ALA A 62 -6.95 -3.87 -2.39
C ALA A 62 -6.63 -4.87 -1.25
N TYR A 63 -5.35 -5.16 -1.02
CA TYR A 63 -4.92 -5.99 0.09
C TYR A 63 -5.21 -5.34 1.45
N PHE A 64 -4.90 -4.06 1.65
CA PHE A 64 -5.20 -3.32 2.90
C PHE A 64 -6.70 -3.22 3.15
N ASP A 65 -7.50 -3.06 2.11
CA ASP A 65 -8.97 -3.02 2.19
C ASP A 65 -9.58 -4.42 2.42
N GLY A 66 -8.76 -5.48 2.51
CA GLY A 66 -9.18 -6.85 2.80
C GLY A 66 -9.90 -7.54 1.63
N LEU A 67 -9.74 -7.06 0.40
CA LEU A 67 -10.34 -7.69 -0.78
C LEU A 67 -9.67 -9.05 -1.04
N THR A 68 -10.46 -10.10 -1.11
CA THR A 68 -9.97 -11.47 -1.31
C THR A 68 -9.36 -11.70 -2.69
N ASP A 69 -9.73 -10.86 -3.65
CA ASP A 69 -9.27 -10.92 -5.04
C ASP A 69 -8.16 -9.89 -5.36
N TRP A 70 -7.48 -9.36 -4.35
CA TRP A 70 -6.41 -8.36 -4.50
C TRP A 70 -5.34 -8.79 -5.52
N SER A 71 -5.03 -10.08 -5.59
CA SER A 71 -4.02 -10.63 -6.51
C SER A 71 -4.43 -10.55 -7.99
N THR A 72 -5.72 -10.33 -8.28
CA THR A 72 -6.22 -10.15 -9.66
C THR A 72 -5.97 -8.74 -10.20
N VAL A 73 -5.56 -7.79 -9.33
CA VAL A 73 -5.18 -6.45 -9.77
C VAL A 73 -3.86 -6.52 -10.52
N THR A 74 -3.90 -6.26 -11.82
CA THR A 74 -2.75 -6.35 -12.74
C THR A 74 -2.70 -5.12 -13.64
N GLU A 75 -1.58 -4.91 -14.33
CA GLU A 75 -1.48 -3.85 -15.35
C GLU A 75 -2.64 -3.94 -16.36
N ASN A 76 -2.99 -5.13 -16.82
CA ASN A 76 -4.07 -5.34 -17.79
C ASN A 76 -5.45 -5.03 -17.21
N SER A 77 -5.74 -5.43 -15.96
CA SER A 77 -7.04 -5.16 -15.34
C SER A 77 -7.28 -3.66 -15.07
N VAL A 78 -6.21 -2.92 -14.78
CA VAL A 78 -6.28 -1.46 -14.54
C VAL A 78 -6.32 -0.68 -15.86
N ARG A 79 -5.72 -1.21 -16.91
CA ARG A 79 -5.60 -0.54 -18.23
C ARG A 79 -6.94 -0.08 -18.80
N SER A 80 -7.95 -0.92 -18.75
CA SER A 80 -9.26 -0.62 -19.33
C SER A 80 -9.94 0.60 -18.70
N THR A 81 -9.63 0.90 -17.46
CA THR A 81 -10.23 2.00 -16.68
C THR A 81 -9.34 3.25 -16.67
N ALA A 82 -8.04 3.07 -16.63
CA ALA A 82 -7.08 4.11 -16.28
C ALA A 82 -6.19 4.59 -17.43
N TRP A 83 -6.28 3.98 -18.62
CA TRP A 83 -5.32 4.24 -19.70
C TRP A 83 -5.96 4.71 -21.00
N SER A 84 -5.62 5.96 -21.39
CA SER A 84 -5.93 6.51 -22.71
C SER A 84 -4.74 7.37 -23.16
N ASN A 85 -3.83 6.80 -23.96
CA ASN A 85 -2.57 7.45 -24.38
C ASN A 85 -1.65 7.86 -23.20
N GLY A 86 -1.82 7.26 -22.06
CA GLY A 86 -1.14 7.54 -20.79
C GLY A 86 -2.05 7.23 -19.62
N LEU A 87 -1.51 7.25 -18.40
CA LEU A 87 -2.29 7.08 -17.20
C LEU A 87 -3.19 8.31 -16.98
N SER A 88 -4.47 8.09 -16.74
CA SER A 88 -5.42 9.14 -16.39
C SER A 88 -5.04 9.76 -15.05
N HIS A 89 -5.16 11.09 -14.93
CA HIS A 89 -4.85 11.82 -13.70
C HIS A 89 -5.80 11.46 -12.54
N SER A 90 -7.04 11.11 -12.87
CA SER A 90 -8.03 10.65 -11.89
C SER A 90 -8.87 9.54 -12.49
N PHE A 91 -9.13 8.50 -11.74
CA PHE A 91 -10.00 7.39 -12.15
C PHE A 91 -10.48 6.60 -10.94
N THR A 92 -11.48 5.74 -11.13
CA THR A 92 -11.94 4.82 -10.10
C THR A 92 -11.76 3.39 -10.60
N TYR A 93 -11.17 2.55 -9.77
CA TYR A 93 -10.97 1.12 -10.05
C TYR A 93 -11.48 0.30 -8.86
N LYS A 94 -12.47 -0.58 -9.07
CA LYS A 94 -13.10 -1.39 -7.99
C LYS A 94 -13.41 -0.55 -6.74
N GLU A 95 -14.10 0.58 -6.92
CA GLU A 95 -14.44 1.54 -5.85
C GLU A 95 -13.26 2.32 -5.25
N MET A 96 -12.02 1.95 -5.54
CA MET A 96 -10.83 2.70 -5.14
C MET A 96 -10.67 3.94 -6.01
N GLN A 97 -10.74 5.11 -5.39
CA GLN A 97 -10.53 6.38 -6.08
C GLN A 97 -9.04 6.72 -6.12
N VAL A 98 -8.56 7.05 -7.31
CA VAL A 98 -7.19 7.52 -7.54
C VAL A 98 -7.25 8.99 -7.93
N GLY A 99 -6.51 9.80 -7.21
CA GLY A 99 -6.35 11.22 -7.46
C GLY A 99 -4.96 11.57 -7.98
N TYR A 100 -4.78 12.84 -8.33
CA TYR A 100 -3.54 13.42 -8.82
C TYR A 100 -3.16 14.65 -7.99
N ALA A 101 -1.89 14.79 -7.67
CA ALA A 101 -1.34 15.96 -7.02
C ALA A 101 -0.09 16.45 -7.76
N THR A 102 0.08 17.77 -7.82
CA THR A 102 1.31 18.38 -8.30
C THR A 102 2.20 18.73 -7.11
N LEU A 103 3.45 18.33 -7.16
CA LEU A 103 4.41 18.67 -6.13
C LEU A 103 4.82 20.14 -6.21
N PRO A 104 5.08 20.81 -5.08
CA PRO A 104 5.58 22.17 -5.04
C PRO A 104 6.98 22.26 -5.66
N SER A 105 7.44 23.49 -5.94
CA SER A 105 8.82 23.74 -6.32
C SER A 105 9.74 23.64 -5.08
N GLY A 106 11.00 23.25 -5.31
CA GLY A 106 12.01 23.09 -4.26
C GLY A 106 12.09 21.70 -3.65
N LEU A 107 13.32 21.23 -3.44
CA LEU A 107 13.59 19.86 -2.98
C LEU A 107 12.99 19.60 -1.60
N GLN A 108 13.24 20.46 -0.64
CA GLN A 108 12.77 20.30 0.74
C GLN A 108 11.24 20.25 0.82
N SER A 109 10.55 21.13 0.10
CA SER A 109 9.08 21.15 0.06
C SER A 109 8.52 19.89 -0.60
N LYS A 110 9.15 19.41 -1.67
CA LYS A 110 8.75 18.14 -2.32
C LYS A 110 8.90 16.97 -1.37
N THR A 111 10.03 16.86 -0.69
CA THR A 111 10.31 15.80 0.28
C THR A 111 9.27 15.79 1.39
N ALA A 112 8.97 16.94 1.98
CA ALA A 112 7.95 17.03 3.04
C ALA A 112 6.56 16.56 2.58
N VAL A 113 6.15 16.97 1.37
CA VAL A 113 4.86 16.55 0.79
C VAL A 113 4.85 15.04 0.51
N LEU A 114 5.93 14.48 -0.06
CA LEU A 114 6.01 13.05 -0.34
C LEU A 114 5.95 12.21 0.93
N ILE A 115 6.64 12.63 2.00
CA ILE A 115 6.58 11.97 3.31
C ILE A 115 5.13 11.99 3.83
N SER A 116 4.49 13.16 3.85
CA SER A 116 3.11 13.29 4.32
C SER A 116 2.12 12.44 3.50
N LEU A 117 2.33 12.32 2.19
CA LEU A 117 1.51 11.45 1.34
C LEU A 117 1.74 9.96 1.66
N LEU A 118 2.97 9.52 1.89
CA LEU A 118 3.26 8.14 2.27
C LEU A 118 2.66 7.77 3.63
N GLU A 119 2.63 8.70 4.60
CA GLU A 119 1.97 8.51 5.89
C GLU A 119 0.45 8.32 5.75
N GLN A 120 -0.17 8.97 4.76
CA GLN A 120 -1.61 8.89 4.50
C GLN A 120 -1.98 7.72 3.58
N HIS A 121 -1.02 7.23 2.78
CA HIS A 121 -1.21 6.23 1.75
C HIS A 121 -0.22 5.07 1.93
N PRO A 122 -0.48 4.17 2.88
CA PRO A 122 0.40 3.03 3.15
C PRO A 122 0.52 2.07 1.95
N GLU A 123 -0.42 2.14 1.01
CA GLU A 123 -0.35 1.46 -0.27
C GLU A 123 0.77 1.97 -1.17
N GLY A 124 1.31 3.14 -0.87
CA GLY A 124 2.31 3.85 -1.66
C GLY A 124 1.71 4.88 -2.61
N ILE A 125 2.57 5.64 -3.24
CA ILE A 125 2.21 6.70 -4.20
C ILE A 125 2.96 6.53 -5.52
N VAL A 126 2.28 6.71 -6.64
CA VAL A 126 2.92 6.71 -7.96
C VAL A 126 3.63 8.04 -8.16
N PHE A 127 4.95 8.01 -8.25
CA PHE A 127 5.79 9.16 -8.51
C PHE A 127 6.25 9.15 -9.96
N TYR A 128 6.03 10.26 -10.69
CA TYR A 128 6.47 10.43 -12.07
C TYR A 128 7.46 11.58 -12.18
N ASP A 129 8.67 11.28 -12.66
CA ASP A 129 9.67 12.27 -12.99
C ASP A 129 9.55 12.67 -14.47
N ARG A 130 9.29 13.95 -14.70
CA ARG A 130 9.19 14.52 -16.07
C ARG A 130 10.53 14.77 -16.71
N THR A 131 11.59 14.89 -15.93
CA THR A 131 12.95 15.16 -16.45
C THR A 131 13.58 13.89 -16.99
N GLN A 132 13.24 12.77 -16.40
CA GLN A 132 13.55 11.43 -16.89
C GLN A 132 12.23 10.67 -17.00
N PRO A 133 11.54 10.70 -18.16
CA PRO A 133 10.17 10.21 -18.28
C PRO A 133 10.00 8.78 -17.76
N HIS A 134 9.87 8.63 -16.43
CA HIS A 134 9.78 7.37 -15.74
C HIS A 134 8.89 7.52 -14.52
N ALA A 135 8.22 6.42 -14.15
CA ALA A 135 7.40 6.34 -12.96
C ALA A 135 7.80 5.14 -12.13
N VAL A 136 7.78 5.33 -10.82
CA VAL A 136 7.97 4.29 -9.80
C VAL A 136 6.83 4.36 -8.79
N LEU A 137 6.61 3.28 -8.06
CA LEU A 137 5.79 3.28 -6.87
C LEU A 137 6.69 3.58 -5.66
N LEU A 138 6.57 4.76 -5.05
CA LEU A 138 7.19 5.03 -3.75
C LEU A 138 6.41 4.28 -2.67
N THR A 139 7.13 3.56 -1.81
CA THR A 139 6.53 2.65 -0.82
C THR A 139 6.85 3.02 0.62
N ASP A 140 7.95 3.70 0.86
CA ASP A 140 8.37 4.08 2.22
C ASP A 140 9.39 5.23 2.18
N TYR A 141 9.59 5.84 3.36
CA TYR A 141 10.66 6.80 3.62
C TYR A 141 11.27 6.52 4.99
N THR A 142 12.51 6.05 5.00
CA THR A 142 13.20 5.68 6.24
C THR A 142 14.65 6.15 6.18
N ASN A 143 15.15 6.74 7.27
CA ASN A 143 16.55 7.20 7.41
C ASN A 143 17.00 8.18 6.30
N GLY A 144 16.11 9.03 5.83
CA GLY A 144 16.44 10.01 4.78
C GLY A 144 16.39 9.45 3.36
N ILE A 145 15.93 8.21 3.17
CA ILE A 145 15.89 7.51 1.88
C ILE A 145 14.45 7.13 1.52
N PHE A 146 14.04 7.46 0.31
CA PHE A 146 12.80 6.93 -0.27
C PHE A 146 13.04 5.53 -0.85
N TYR A 147 12.15 4.63 -0.53
CA TYR A 147 12.11 3.29 -1.11
C TYR A 147 11.05 3.23 -2.21
N CYS A 148 11.33 2.45 -3.24
CA CYS A 148 10.40 2.33 -4.37
C CYS A 148 10.42 0.96 -5.02
N SER A 149 9.31 0.61 -5.66
CA SER A 149 9.22 -0.49 -6.61
C SER A 149 9.29 0.06 -8.03
N ASP A 150 10.38 -0.26 -8.74
CA ASP A 150 10.61 0.20 -10.12
C ASP A 150 10.06 -0.82 -11.12
N PRO A 151 9.02 -0.47 -11.89
CA PRO A 151 8.43 -1.38 -12.88
C PRO A 151 9.35 -1.68 -14.07
N ALA A 152 10.45 -0.96 -14.25
CA ALA A 152 11.47 -1.31 -15.24
C ALA A 152 12.27 -2.56 -14.84
N GLY A 153 12.19 -2.98 -13.57
CA GLY A 153 12.79 -4.21 -13.09
C GLY A 153 14.24 -4.06 -12.64
N ASN A 154 14.69 -2.83 -12.42
CA ASN A 154 16.05 -2.57 -11.97
C ASN A 154 16.22 -2.80 -10.47
N ILE A 155 15.17 -2.59 -9.70
CA ILE A 155 15.13 -2.84 -8.26
C ILE A 155 13.78 -3.49 -7.98
N GLY A 156 13.78 -4.71 -7.51
CA GLY A 156 12.54 -5.41 -7.19
C GLY A 156 11.90 -4.94 -5.88
N TYR A 157 12.68 -4.27 -5.02
CA TYR A 157 12.25 -3.94 -3.66
C TYR A 157 12.94 -2.65 -3.23
N GLY A 158 12.19 -1.78 -2.70
CA GLY A 158 12.60 -0.47 -2.27
C GLY A 158 13.55 -0.45 -1.17
#